data_782dacd2348c8d7dfc57ba371ca279df
#
_entry.id   782dacd2348c8d7dfc57ba371ca279df
#
_cell.length_a   1.000
_cell.length_b   1.000
_cell.length_c   1.000
_cell.angle_alpha   90.00
_cell.angle_beta   90.00
_cell.angle_gamma   90.00
#
_symmetry.space_group_name_H-M   'P 1'
#
loop_
_entity.id
_entity.type
_entity.pdbx_description
1 polymer ?
#
loop_
_entity_poly.entity_id
_entity_poly.type
_entity_poly.pdbx_seq_one_letter_code
_entity_poly.pdbx_strand_id
1 'polypeptide(L)'
;MILYAESSAILRWLLGAPGSDSIRAALGRAEVVFSSRLTVVEVERAIARRLSEGHMREAHAAEARRLFAAGLAQWRVVELTIPIAERAAQPFPNEPVRALDAIHLATVLFVSRVAAPSVLSTDERILRNARTLGLAVAG
;
A
#
# COMPACT_ATOMS: atom_id res chain seq x y z
N MET A 1 -3.14 15.39 6.74
CA MET A 1 -3.76 14.07 6.48
C MET A 1 -2.75 12.97 6.70
N ILE A 2 -3.16 11.92 7.36
CA ILE A 2 -2.36 10.72 7.56
C ILE A 2 -2.85 9.67 6.56
N LEU A 3 -1.93 9.03 5.84
CA LEU A 3 -2.26 8.00 4.86
C LEU A 3 -1.68 6.65 5.28
N TYR A 4 -2.38 5.59 4.93
CA TYR A 4 -1.80 4.27 4.77
C TYR A 4 -1.76 3.97 3.28
N ALA A 5 -0.57 3.91 2.70
CA ALA A 5 -0.37 3.66 1.28
C ALA A 5 -0.18 2.16 1.04
N GLU A 6 -1.17 1.55 0.38
CA GLU A 6 -1.16 0.14 0.03
C GLU A 6 -0.46 -0.05 -1.32
N SER A 7 0.10 -1.23 -1.55
CA SER A 7 0.97 -1.52 -2.69
C SER A 7 0.35 -1.23 -4.05
N SER A 8 -0.96 -1.44 -4.24
CA SER A 8 -1.61 -1.16 -5.52
C SER A 8 -1.56 0.32 -5.90
N ALA A 9 -1.73 1.21 -4.91
CA ALA A 9 -1.63 2.65 -5.14
C ALA A 9 -0.18 3.07 -5.44
N ILE A 10 0.78 2.54 -4.67
CA ILE A 10 2.19 2.83 -4.88
C ILE A 10 2.64 2.36 -6.26
N LEU A 11 2.26 1.15 -6.66
CA LEU A 11 2.59 0.63 -7.99
C LEU A 11 1.99 1.48 -9.09
N ARG A 12 0.74 1.92 -8.94
CA ARG A 12 0.11 2.80 -9.92
C ARG A 12 0.89 4.10 -10.09
N TRP A 13 1.33 4.69 -8.99
CA TRP A 13 2.16 5.89 -9.01
C TRP A 13 3.50 5.63 -9.71
N LEU A 14 4.23 4.59 -9.28
CA LEU A 14 5.58 4.30 -9.79
C LEU A 14 5.58 3.90 -11.26
N LEU A 15 4.53 3.23 -11.73
CA LEU A 15 4.42 2.76 -13.11
C LEU A 15 3.80 3.80 -14.05
N GLY A 16 3.37 4.96 -13.53
CA GLY A 16 2.76 6.01 -14.33
C GLY A 16 1.44 5.62 -14.98
N ALA A 17 0.70 4.69 -14.36
CA ALA A 17 -0.59 4.25 -14.86
C ALA A 17 -1.66 5.35 -14.69
N PRO A 18 -2.81 5.27 -15.38
CA PRO A 18 -3.89 6.24 -15.20
C PRO A 18 -4.26 6.41 -13.73
N GLY A 19 -4.36 7.65 -13.26
CA GLY A 19 -4.60 7.97 -11.85
C GLY A 19 -3.34 8.18 -11.02
N SER A 20 -2.14 7.98 -11.59
CA SER A 20 -0.86 8.15 -10.87
C SER A 20 -0.67 9.57 -10.33
N ASP A 21 -1.12 10.59 -11.06
CA ASP A 21 -0.97 11.98 -10.62
C ASP A 21 -1.77 12.30 -9.36
N SER A 22 -2.98 11.77 -9.23
CA SER A 22 -3.79 11.97 -8.04
C SER A 22 -3.19 11.26 -6.81
N ILE A 23 -2.62 10.08 -7.02
CA ILE A 23 -1.90 9.35 -5.97
C ILE A 23 -0.65 10.10 -5.56
N ARG A 24 0.15 10.55 -6.52
CA ARG A 24 1.35 11.36 -6.25
C ARG A 24 0.99 12.61 -5.44
N ALA A 25 -0.07 13.30 -5.84
CA ALA A 25 -0.54 14.48 -5.13
C ALA A 25 -1.00 14.17 -3.71
N ALA A 26 -1.70 13.06 -3.49
CA ALA A 26 -2.11 12.62 -2.16
C ALA A 26 -0.91 12.32 -1.27
N LEU A 27 0.06 11.57 -1.78
CA LEU A 27 1.30 11.27 -1.06
C LEU A 27 2.08 12.53 -0.71
N GLY A 28 2.14 13.51 -1.64
CA GLY A 28 2.85 14.77 -1.44
C GLY A 28 2.20 15.71 -0.43
N ARG A 29 0.88 15.61 -0.23
CA ARG A 29 0.15 16.43 0.73
C ARG A 29 0.04 15.78 2.12
N ALA A 30 0.37 14.51 2.24
CA ALA A 30 0.23 13.81 3.50
C ALA A 30 1.28 14.28 4.51
N GLU A 31 0.85 14.50 5.75
CA GLU A 31 1.73 14.82 6.86
C GLU A 31 2.54 13.58 7.29
N VAL A 32 1.88 12.43 7.26
CA VAL A 32 2.50 11.15 7.60
C VAL A 32 1.95 10.09 6.63
N VAL A 33 2.85 9.28 6.09
CA VAL A 33 2.50 8.12 5.30
C VAL A 33 3.00 6.88 6.03
N PHE A 34 2.08 5.98 6.31
CA PHE A 34 2.37 4.63 6.75
C PHE A 34 2.31 3.67 5.55
N SER A 35 3.11 2.64 5.57
CA SER A 35 3.00 1.51 4.66
C SER A 35 3.44 0.24 5.36
N SER A 36 3.24 -0.91 4.73
CA SER A 36 3.65 -2.20 5.29
C SER A 36 5.03 -2.60 4.76
N ARG A 37 5.79 -3.35 5.55
CA ARG A 37 6.97 -4.07 5.05
C ARG A 37 6.59 -4.96 3.86
N LEU A 38 5.38 -5.52 3.86
CA LEU A 38 4.85 -6.29 2.75
C LEU A 38 4.83 -5.47 1.45
N THR A 39 4.47 -4.19 1.52
CA THR A 39 4.45 -3.30 0.36
C THR A 39 5.83 -3.21 -0.31
N VAL A 40 6.90 -3.17 0.48
CA VAL A 40 8.27 -3.14 -0.05
C VAL A 40 8.53 -4.39 -0.90
N VAL A 41 8.16 -5.55 -0.38
CA VAL A 41 8.31 -6.83 -1.10
C VAL A 41 7.44 -6.86 -2.35
N GLU A 42 6.18 -6.47 -2.25
CA GLU A 42 5.25 -6.51 -3.37
C GLU A 42 5.67 -5.57 -4.51
N VAL A 43 6.12 -4.36 -4.19
CA VAL A 43 6.58 -3.40 -5.18
C VAL A 43 7.84 -3.92 -5.90
N GLU A 44 8.82 -4.39 -5.15
CA GLU A 44 10.05 -4.93 -5.73
C GLU A 44 9.78 -6.18 -6.58
N ARG A 45 8.88 -7.05 -6.13
CA ARG A 45 8.50 -8.23 -6.91
C ARG A 45 7.75 -7.88 -8.19
N ALA A 46 6.88 -6.87 -8.14
CA ALA A 46 6.17 -6.40 -9.33
C ALA A 46 7.13 -5.82 -10.37
N ILE A 47 8.11 -5.02 -9.94
CA ILE A 47 9.14 -4.48 -10.84
C ILE A 47 9.98 -5.63 -11.45
N ALA A 48 10.43 -6.56 -10.62
CA ALA A 48 11.22 -7.71 -11.09
C ALA A 48 10.45 -8.54 -12.12
N ARG A 49 9.16 -8.78 -11.89
CA ARG A 49 8.30 -9.51 -12.84
C ARG A 49 8.18 -8.78 -14.17
N ARG A 50 7.91 -7.47 -14.13
CA ARG A 50 7.75 -6.69 -15.36
C ARG A 50 9.04 -6.64 -16.17
N LEU A 51 10.18 -6.56 -15.52
CA LEU A 51 11.49 -6.65 -16.19
C LEU A 51 11.69 -8.02 -16.86
N SER A 52 11.39 -9.10 -16.13
CA SER A 52 11.59 -10.46 -16.65
C SER A 52 10.66 -10.79 -17.82
N GLU A 53 9.46 -10.20 -17.82
CA GLU A 53 8.46 -10.37 -18.88
C GLU A 53 8.66 -9.40 -20.07
N GLY A 54 9.64 -8.52 -20.00
CA GLY A 54 9.90 -7.52 -21.04
C GLY A 54 8.88 -6.39 -21.10
N HIS A 55 8.08 -6.19 -20.03
CA HIS A 55 7.05 -5.16 -19.96
C HIS A 55 7.54 -3.87 -19.33
N MET A 56 8.81 -3.77 -18.98
CA MET A 56 9.41 -2.59 -18.37
C MET A 56 10.86 -2.46 -18.82
N ARG A 57 11.28 -1.25 -19.11
CA ARG A 57 12.68 -0.94 -19.46
C ARG A 57 13.51 -0.75 -18.20
N GLU A 58 14.79 -1.10 -18.27
CA GLU A 58 15.72 -0.93 -17.14
C GLU A 58 15.77 0.50 -16.62
N ALA A 59 15.74 1.50 -17.52
CA ALA A 59 15.75 2.90 -17.13
C ALA A 59 14.48 3.27 -16.33
N HIS A 60 13.32 2.76 -16.71
CA HIS A 60 12.08 2.99 -15.98
C HIS A 60 12.11 2.31 -14.61
N ALA A 61 12.61 1.07 -14.54
CA ALA A 61 12.75 0.35 -13.27
C ALA A 61 13.69 1.08 -12.31
N ALA A 62 14.81 1.60 -12.79
CA ALA A 62 15.75 2.37 -11.99
C ALA A 62 15.10 3.63 -11.43
N GLU A 63 14.34 4.38 -12.23
CA GLU A 63 13.63 5.57 -11.80
C GLU A 63 12.53 5.23 -10.79
N ALA A 64 11.75 4.18 -11.03
CA ALA A 64 10.72 3.72 -10.09
C ALA A 64 11.33 3.37 -8.73
N ARG A 65 12.44 2.64 -8.71
CA ARG A 65 13.13 2.29 -7.48
C ARG A 65 13.69 3.52 -6.77
N ARG A 66 14.21 4.49 -7.52
CA ARG A 66 14.71 5.75 -6.95
C ARG A 66 13.58 6.51 -6.25
N LEU A 67 12.43 6.65 -6.90
CA LEU A 67 11.26 7.33 -6.32
C LEU A 67 10.74 6.59 -5.10
N PHE A 68 10.68 5.27 -5.17
CA PHE A 68 10.22 4.44 -4.06
C PHE A 68 11.15 4.55 -2.86
N ALA A 69 12.46 4.48 -3.07
CA ALA A 69 13.45 4.63 -2.01
C ALA A 69 13.35 6.00 -1.33
N ALA A 70 13.14 7.06 -2.10
CA ALA A 70 12.94 8.41 -1.57
C ALA A 70 11.68 8.49 -0.70
N GLY A 71 10.59 7.84 -1.12
CA GLY A 71 9.36 7.73 -0.32
C GLY A 71 9.61 6.97 0.97
N LEU A 72 10.19 5.78 0.89
CA LEU A 72 10.47 4.93 2.05
C LEU A 72 11.36 5.62 3.10
N ALA A 73 12.28 6.49 2.68
CA ALA A 73 13.12 7.24 3.59
C ALA A 73 12.33 8.21 4.49
N GLN A 74 11.13 8.60 4.07
CA GLN A 74 10.26 9.54 4.79
C GLN A 74 9.04 8.88 5.41
N TRP A 75 8.64 7.71 4.92
CA TRP A 75 7.43 7.01 5.38
C TRP A 75 7.72 6.16 6.61
N ARG A 76 6.66 5.83 7.31
CA ARG A 76 6.70 4.89 8.44
C ARG A 76 6.34 3.50 7.95
N VAL A 77 7.33 2.64 7.81
CA VAL A 77 7.14 1.25 7.38
C VAL A 77 6.84 0.39 8.60
N VAL A 78 5.65 -0.20 8.59
CA VAL A 78 5.17 -1.08 9.68
C VAL A 78 5.61 -2.50 9.40
N GLU A 79 6.34 -3.11 10.34
CA GLU A 79 6.78 -4.49 10.22
C GLU A 79 5.61 -5.47 10.41
N LEU A 80 5.70 -6.63 9.75
CA LEU A 80 4.75 -7.72 9.96
C LEU A 80 5.05 -8.39 11.31
N THR A 81 4.35 -7.95 12.34
CA THR A 81 4.49 -8.47 13.69
C THR A 81 3.52 -9.63 13.93
N ILE A 82 3.73 -10.35 15.03
CA ILE A 82 2.83 -11.45 15.45
C ILE A 82 1.38 -10.95 15.62
N PRO A 83 1.10 -9.84 16.32
CA PRO A 83 -0.27 -9.34 16.45
C PRO A 83 -0.94 -9.02 15.12
N ILE A 84 -0.20 -8.46 14.17
CA ILE A 84 -0.73 -8.18 12.82
C ILE A 84 -1.03 -9.49 12.08
N ALA A 85 -0.12 -10.47 12.15
CA ALA A 85 -0.32 -11.78 11.52
C ALA A 85 -1.52 -12.51 12.12
N GLU A 86 -1.68 -12.46 13.45
CA GLU A 86 -2.83 -13.06 14.12
C GLU A 86 -4.14 -12.40 13.68
N ARG A 87 -4.18 -11.06 13.59
CA ARG A 87 -5.39 -10.37 13.09
C ARG A 87 -5.68 -10.71 11.64
N ALA A 88 -4.65 -10.80 10.80
CA ALA A 88 -4.81 -11.16 9.38
C ALA A 88 -5.41 -12.56 9.21
N ALA A 89 -5.19 -13.46 10.15
CA ALA A 89 -5.74 -14.82 10.13
C ALA A 89 -7.21 -14.89 10.55
N GLN A 90 -7.80 -13.80 11.06
CA GLN A 90 -9.20 -13.73 11.48
C GLN A 90 -10.10 -13.27 10.34
N PRO A 91 -11.41 -13.55 10.39
CA PRO A 91 -12.35 -13.10 9.35
C PRO A 91 -12.43 -11.59 9.19
N PHE A 92 -12.70 -11.17 7.96
CA PHE A 92 -13.00 -9.79 7.59
C PHE A 92 -14.46 -9.67 7.14
N PRO A 93 -15.04 -8.47 7.16
CA PRO A 93 -16.47 -8.30 6.86
C PRO A 93 -16.89 -8.77 5.46
N ASN A 94 -16.04 -8.57 4.47
CA ASN A 94 -16.34 -8.91 3.08
C ASN A 94 -15.36 -9.98 2.58
N GLU A 95 -15.64 -11.23 2.93
CA GLU A 95 -14.88 -12.38 2.45
C GLU A 95 -15.33 -12.78 1.03
N PRO A 96 -14.50 -13.48 0.23
CA PRO A 96 -13.14 -13.95 0.57
C PRO A 96 -12.09 -12.83 0.50
N VAL A 97 -11.14 -12.87 1.42
CA VAL A 97 -9.98 -11.97 1.47
C VAL A 97 -8.71 -12.81 1.33
N ARG A 98 -7.84 -12.46 0.37
CA ARG A 98 -6.58 -13.17 0.17
C ARG A 98 -5.58 -12.81 1.26
N ALA A 99 -4.59 -13.69 1.48
CA ALA A 99 -3.62 -13.54 2.58
C ALA A 99 -2.91 -12.18 2.58
N LEU A 100 -2.44 -11.71 1.41
CA LEU A 100 -1.72 -10.44 1.34
C LEU A 100 -2.64 -9.25 1.61
N ASP A 101 -3.87 -9.29 1.11
CA ASP A 101 -4.89 -8.26 1.37
C ASP A 101 -5.26 -8.24 2.85
N ALA A 102 -5.37 -9.42 3.48
CA ALA A 102 -5.63 -9.55 4.91
C ALA A 102 -4.50 -8.92 5.75
N ILE A 103 -3.25 -9.09 5.33
CA ILE A 103 -2.10 -8.47 6.01
C ILE A 103 -2.17 -6.95 5.91
N HIS A 104 -2.51 -6.40 4.74
CA HIS A 104 -2.70 -4.95 4.61
C HIS A 104 -3.80 -4.43 5.51
N LEU A 105 -4.97 -5.05 5.48
CA LEU A 105 -6.11 -4.65 6.33
C LEU A 105 -5.76 -4.73 7.82
N ALA A 106 -5.11 -5.82 8.25
CA ALA A 106 -4.66 -5.98 9.63
C ALA A 106 -3.64 -4.91 10.03
N THR A 107 -2.75 -4.53 9.12
CA THR A 107 -1.77 -3.48 9.35
C THR A 107 -2.45 -2.12 9.54
N VAL A 108 -3.43 -1.78 8.69
CA VAL A 108 -4.19 -0.54 8.87
C VAL A 108 -4.92 -0.52 10.21
N LEU A 109 -5.55 -1.63 10.59
CA LEU A 109 -6.24 -1.73 11.88
C LEU A 109 -5.26 -1.53 13.05
N PHE A 110 -4.06 -2.05 12.95
CA PHE A 110 -3.01 -1.84 13.95
C PHE A 110 -2.62 -0.37 14.04
N VAL A 111 -2.37 0.28 12.89
CA VAL A 111 -2.03 1.72 12.82
C VAL A 111 -3.19 2.57 13.37
N SER A 112 -4.44 2.16 13.12
CA SER A 112 -5.62 2.91 13.55
C SER A 112 -5.76 3.00 15.08
N ARG A 113 -5.02 2.20 15.83
CA ARG A 113 -4.99 2.28 17.30
C ARG A 113 -4.23 3.49 17.83
N VAL A 114 -3.33 4.07 17.03
CA VAL A 114 -2.46 5.18 17.44
C VAL A 114 -2.55 6.39 16.51
N ALA A 115 -3.18 6.23 15.35
CA ALA A 115 -3.36 7.29 14.36
C ALA A 115 -4.72 7.08 13.68
N ALA A 116 -5.13 8.02 12.84
CA ALA A 116 -6.37 7.90 12.07
C ALA A 116 -6.04 7.96 10.57
N PRO A 117 -5.44 6.90 10.00
CA PRO A 117 -5.04 6.92 8.61
C PRO A 117 -6.23 6.76 7.67
N SER A 118 -6.16 7.43 6.51
CA SER A 118 -7.01 7.12 5.36
C SER A 118 -6.29 6.10 4.48
N VAL A 119 -7.00 5.07 4.06
CA VAL A 119 -6.44 4.01 3.21
C VAL A 119 -6.34 4.52 1.78
N LEU A 120 -5.14 4.53 1.24
CA LEU A 120 -4.86 4.86 -0.17
C LEU A 120 -4.58 3.55 -0.91
N SER A 121 -5.54 3.10 -1.70
CA SER A 121 -5.47 1.85 -2.46
C SER A 121 -6.26 2.01 -3.77
N THR A 122 -5.93 1.21 -4.75
CA THR A 122 -6.71 1.09 -6.00
C THR A 122 -7.41 -0.26 -6.09
N ASP A 123 -7.29 -1.10 -5.06
CA ASP A 123 -7.97 -2.39 -4.98
C ASP A 123 -9.32 -2.22 -4.27
N GLU A 124 -10.40 -2.35 -5.02
CA GLU A 124 -11.75 -2.15 -4.48
C GLU A 124 -12.12 -3.18 -3.39
N ARG A 125 -11.51 -4.36 -3.39
CA ARG A 125 -11.75 -5.36 -2.34
C ARG A 125 -11.18 -4.90 -1.00
N ILE A 126 -10.00 -4.27 -1.01
CA ILE A 126 -9.40 -3.67 0.18
C ILE A 126 -10.23 -2.46 0.63
N LEU A 127 -10.59 -1.58 -0.30
CA LEU A 127 -11.35 -0.37 0.01
C LEU A 127 -12.73 -0.70 0.61
N ARG A 128 -13.42 -1.70 0.06
CA ARG A 128 -14.72 -2.15 0.56
C ARG A 128 -14.62 -2.66 1.99
N ASN A 129 -13.64 -3.51 2.28
CA ASN A 129 -13.42 -3.99 3.65
C ASN A 129 -13.03 -2.85 4.60
N ALA A 130 -12.17 -1.93 4.14
CA ALA A 130 -11.78 -0.77 4.95
C ALA A 130 -13.00 0.05 5.36
N ARG A 131 -13.89 0.37 4.41
CA ARG A 131 -15.13 1.10 4.69
C ARG A 131 -16.01 0.38 5.71
N THR A 132 -16.22 -0.92 5.53
CA THR A 132 -17.05 -1.72 6.45
C THR A 132 -16.43 -1.81 7.84
N LEU A 133 -15.10 -1.79 7.94
CA LEU A 133 -14.38 -1.74 9.21
C LEU A 133 -14.38 -0.35 9.86
N GLY A 134 -14.98 0.65 9.22
CA GLY A 134 -15.03 2.02 9.73
C GLY A 134 -13.75 2.82 9.50
N LEU A 135 -12.87 2.33 8.63
CA LEU A 135 -11.64 3.03 8.27
C LEU A 135 -11.92 4.09 7.20
N ALA A 136 -11.26 5.23 7.29
CA ALA A 136 -11.32 6.26 6.26
C ALA A 136 -10.61 5.78 4.99
N VAL A 137 -11.10 6.23 3.84
CA VAL A 137 -10.52 5.91 2.53
C VAL A 137 -10.14 7.22 1.85
N ALA A 138 -8.93 7.28 1.30
CA ALA A 138 -8.52 8.41 0.48
C ALA A 138 -9.07 8.22 -0.94
N GLY A 139 -9.76 9.25 -1.43
CA GLY A 139 -10.41 9.15 -2.73
C GLY A 139 -10.10 10.27 -3.65
#